data_44dd883f1200ac2ba50344e187c0731f
#
_entry.id   44dd883f1200ac2ba50344e187c0731f
#
_cell.length_a   1.000
_cell.length_b   1.000
_cell.length_c   1.000
_cell.angle_alpha   90.00
_cell.angle_beta   90.00
_cell.angle_gamma   90.00
#
_symmetry.space_group_name_H-M   'P 1'
#
loop_
_entity.id
_entity.type
_entity.pdbx_description
1 polymer ?
#
loop_
_entity_poly.entity_id
_entity_poly.type
_entity_poly.pdbx_seq_one_letter_code
_entity_poly.pdbx_strand_id
1 'polypeptide(L)'
;MSPKAAARVTSERQKVLALDTNIFIYHFEENPAYAAFTEELFDKIESGRVRAVTSALTLHEILTGARKAGNPELASLYRNLLGSFPNLHFVAFDVTVADISSDLRARYGLRTPDAIQVATAIHQRAEAFVTNDEGLRRVKEIKVTVPPAAG
;
A
#
# COMPACT_ATOMS: atom_id res chain seq x y z
N MET A 1 -24.83 21.15 10.23
CA MET A 1 -24.71 20.72 8.81
C MET A 1 -26.10 20.38 8.28
N SER A 2 -26.46 20.88 7.10
CA SER A 2 -27.75 20.57 6.51
C SER A 2 -27.81 19.10 6.06
N PRO A 3 -29.02 18.46 6.04
CA PRO A 3 -29.13 17.08 5.53
C PRO A 3 -28.60 16.90 4.11
N LYS A 4 -28.70 17.94 3.28
CA LYS A 4 -28.21 17.93 1.90
C LYS A 4 -26.66 17.94 1.84
N ALA A 5 -26.00 18.67 2.74
CA ALA A 5 -24.54 18.69 2.86
C ALA A 5 -24.01 17.36 3.44
N ALA A 6 -24.71 16.79 4.42
CA ALA A 6 -24.38 15.48 4.97
C ALA A 6 -24.49 14.37 3.91
N ALA A 7 -25.53 14.41 3.09
CA ALA A 7 -25.71 13.46 2.00
C ALA A 7 -24.59 13.55 0.95
N ARG A 8 -24.10 14.76 0.66
CA ARG A 8 -22.95 14.94 -0.25
C ARG A 8 -21.68 14.34 0.30
N VAL A 9 -21.37 14.58 1.59
CA VAL A 9 -20.18 14.03 2.25
C VAL A 9 -20.21 12.50 2.23
N THR A 10 -21.38 11.90 2.47
CA THR A 10 -21.55 10.44 2.49
C THR A 10 -21.59 9.81 1.10
N SER A 11 -21.94 10.58 0.04
CA SER A 11 -21.99 10.08 -1.33
C SER A 11 -20.65 10.16 -2.07
N GLU A 12 -19.70 10.97 -1.59
CA GLU A 12 -18.36 11.01 -2.15
C GLU A 12 -17.59 9.75 -1.76
N ARG A 13 -17.39 8.89 -2.76
CA ARG A 13 -16.66 7.66 -2.58
C ARG A 13 -15.18 7.96 -2.36
N GLN A 14 -14.67 7.56 -1.19
CA GLN A 14 -13.26 7.65 -0.89
C GLN A 14 -12.48 6.70 -1.80
N LYS A 15 -11.45 7.21 -2.48
CA LYS A 15 -10.57 6.42 -3.33
C LYS A 15 -9.74 5.46 -2.46
N VAL A 16 -9.70 4.19 -2.83
CA VAL A 16 -8.91 3.16 -2.17
C VAL A 16 -7.70 2.81 -3.03
N LEU A 17 -6.53 2.97 -2.50
CA LEU A 17 -5.27 2.58 -3.14
C LEU A 17 -4.57 1.51 -2.32
N ALA A 18 -4.04 0.50 -2.98
CA ALA A 18 -3.17 -0.48 -2.35
C ALA A 18 -1.71 -0.09 -2.61
N LEU A 19 -0.87 -0.17 -1.58
CA LEU A 19 0.52 0.25 -1.66
C LEU A 19 1.45 -0.93 -1.46
N ASP A 20 2.47 -1.02 -2.31
CA ASP A 20 3.57 -1.97 -2.14
C ASP A 20 4.56 -1.45 -1.10
N THR A 21 5.34 -2.34 -0.53
CA THR A 21 6.34 -2.03 0.50
C THR A 21 7.32 -0.94 0.06
N ASN A 22 7.76 -0.96 -1.21
CA ASN A 22 8.72 0.01 -1.71
C ASN A 22 8.24 1.47 -1.62
N ILE A 23 6.93 1.70 -1.69
CA ILE A 23 6.35 3.04 -1.57
C ILE A 23 6.59 3.61 -0.16
N PHE A 24 6.42 2.78 0.87
CA PHE A 24 6.71 3.17 2.25
C PHE A 24 8.20 3.43 2.46
N ILE A 25 9.05 2.58 1.92
CA ILE A 25 10.50 2.71 2.06
C ILE A 25 10.98 4.02 1.43
N TYR A 26 10.52 4.35 0.22
CA TYR A 26 10.86 5.62 -0.41
C TYR A 26 10.46 6.83 0.42
N HIS A 27 9.30 6.75 1.07
CA HIS A 27 8.80 7.85 1.90
C HIS A 27 9.64 7.99 3.17
N PHE A 28 9.92 6.89 3.88
CA PHE A 28 10.69 6.92 5.12
C PHE A 28 12.15 7.30 4.91
N GLU A 29 12.74 6.87 3.81
CA GLU A 29 14.13 7.19 3.47
C GLU A 29 14.26 8.54 2.77
N GLU A 30 13.14 9.23 2.55
CA GLU A 30 13.11 10.52 1.83
C GLU A 30 13.84 10.44 0.49
N ASN A 31 13.61 9.37 -0.26
CA ASN A 31 14.26 9.12 -1.54
C ASN A 31 13.99 10.30 -2.50
N PRO A 32 15.02 11.05 -2.89
CA PRO A 32 14.80 12.28 -3.68
C PRO A 32 14.16 12.03 -5.04
N ALA A 33 14.31 10.83 -5.60
CA ALA A 33 13.68 10.48 -6.89
C ALA A 33 12.17 10.39 -6.78
N TYR A 34 11.62 10.08 -5.60
CA TYR A 34 10.20 9.83 -5.40
C TYR A 34 9.55 10.70 -4.34
N ALA A 35 10.31 11.59 -3.69
CA ALA A 35 9.83 12.38 -2.56
C ALA A 35 8.56 13.19 -2.89
N ALA A 36 8.53 13.87 -4.03
CA ALA A 36 7.36 14.65 -4.42
C ALA A 36 6.11 13.78 -4.54
N PHE A 37 6.24 12.59 -5.10
CA PHE A 37 5.14 11.65 -5.25
C PHE A 37 4.68 11.10 -3.89
N THR A 38 5.62 10.63 -3.08
CA THR A 38 5.26 9.99 -1.80
C THR A 38 4.70 11.00 -0.80
N GLU A 39 5.25 12.20 -0.74
CA GLU A 39 4.73 13.27 0.13
C GLU A 39 3.29 13.61 -0.23
N GLU A 40 2.99 13.80 -1.51
CA GLU A 40 1.63 14.08 -1.95
C GLU A 40 0.67 12.90 -1.63
N LEU A 41 1.11 11.68 -1.89
CA LEU A 41 0.32 10.49 -1.61
C LEU A 41 0.00 10.35 -0.12
N PHE A 42 1.01 10.43 0.74
CA PHE A 42 0.82 10.27 2.19
C PHE A 42 0.04 11.43 2.80
N ASP A 43 0.15 12.66 2.26
CA ASP A 43 -0.70 13.78 2.66
C ASP A 43 -2.18 13.50 2.33
N LYS A 44 -2.47 12.94 1.17
CA LYS A 44 -3.83 12.55 0.77
C LYS A 44 -4.39 11.45 1.67
N ILE A 45 -3.54 10.50 2.07
CA ILE A 45 -3.95 9.43 2.99
C ILE A 45 -4.24 10.02 4.37
N GLU A 46 -3.33 10.80 4.90
CA GLU A 46 -3.49 11.41 6.22
C GLU A 46 -4.74 12.29 6.31
N SER A 47 -5.03 13.05 5.27
CA SER A 47 -6.21 13.93 5.22
C SER A 47 -7.54 13.19 4.96
N GLY A 48 -7.50 11.89 4.64
CA GLY A 48 -8.68 11.09 4.35
C GLY A 48 -9.21 11.20 2.94
N ARG A 49 -8.55 11.92 2.03
CA ARG A 49 -8.91 11.95 0.61
C ARG A 49 -8.68 10.61 -0.07
N VAL A 50 -7.72 9.85 0.43
CA VAL A 50 -7.38 8.51 -0.03
C VAL A 50 -7.37 7.58 1.18
N ARG A 51 -7.97 6.41 1.03
CA ARG A 51 -7.82 5.30 1.96
C ARG A 51 -6.75 4.37 1.40
N ALA A 52 -5.73 4.10 2.18
CA ALA A 52 -4.67 3.20 1.76
C ALA A 52 -4.83 1.84 2.43
N VAL A 53 -4.56 0.79 1.67
CA VAL A 53 -4.46 -0.57 2.17
C VAL A 53 -3.12 -1.16 1.78
N THR A 54 -2.58 -2.02 2.60
CA THR A 54 -1.37 -2.77 2.30
C THR A 54 -1.42 -4.11 3.05
N SER A 55 -0.66 -5.07 2.58
CA SER A 55 -0.58 -6.36 3.27
C SER A 55 0.17 -6.23 4.61
N ALA A 56 -0.18 -7.07 5.58
CA ALA A 56 0.62 -7.26 6.79
C ALA A 56 2.08 -7.65 6.45
N LEU A 57 2.30 -8.22 5.26
CA LEU A 57 3.65 -8.49 4.74
C LEU A 57 4.49 -7.22 4.65
N THR A 58 3.90 -6.09 4.30
CA THR A 58 4.60 -4.80 4.26
C THR A 58 5.19 -4.44 5.63
N LEU A 59 4.41 -4.60 6.68
CA LEU A 59 4.90 -4.37 8.04
C LEU A 59 6.07 -5.31 8.38
N HIS A 60 5.91 -6.60 8.03
CA HIS A 60 6.97 -7.59 8.21
C HIS A 60 8.27 -7.17 7.52
N GLU A 61 8.19 -6.75 6.27
CA GLU A 61 9.38 -6.37 5.50
C GLU A 61 10.06 -5.12 6.06
N ILE A 62 9.28 -4.10 6.43
CA ILE A 62 9.81 -2.85 7.00
C ILE A 62 10.49 -3.13 8.34
N LEU A 63 9.85 -3.88 9.22
CA LEU A 63 10.41 -4.20 10.53
C LEU A 63 11.65 -5.10 10.42
N THR A 64 11.64 -6.02 9.47
CA THR A 64 12.80 -6.89 9.21
C THR A 64 14.02 -6.06 8.82
N GLY A 65 13.84 -5.06 7.96
CA GLY A 65 14.92 -4.16 7.57
C GLY A 65 15.54 -3.43 8.75
N ALA A 66 14.72 -2.85 9.62
CA ALA A 66 15.20 -2.15 10.82
C ALA A 66 15.93 -3.12 11.79
N ARG A 67 15.39 -4.32 11.99
CA ARG A 67 15.98 -5.31 12.87
C ARG A 67 17.31 -5.86 12.35
N LYS A 68 17.41 -6.10 11.04
CA LYS A 68 18.66 -6.51 10.39
C LYS A 68 19.74 -5.44 10.51
N ALA A 69 19.34 -4.17 10.50
CA ALA A 69 20.27 -3.06 10.71
C ALA A 69 20.72 -2.93 12.19
N GLY A 70 20.22 -3.80 13.08
CA GLY A 70 20.55 -3.76 14.49
C GLY A 70 19.91 -2.59 15.24
N ASN A 71 18.78 -2.10 14.75
CA ASN A 71 18.10 -0.92 15.30
C ASN A 71 16.69 -1.27 15.79
N PRO A 72 16.54 -1.88 16.98
CA PRO A 72 15.24 -2.25 17.52
C PRO A 72 14.37 -1.04 17.88
N GLU A 73 14.98 0.10 18.21
CA GLU A 73 14.25 1.35 18.48
C GLU A 73 13.57 1.85 17.22
N LEU A 74 14.26 1.77 16.07
CA LEU A 74 13.68 2.13 14.78
C LEU A 74 12.52 1.19 14.42
N ALA A 75 12.66 -0.10 14.66
CA ALA A 75 11.57 -1.05 14.45
C ALA A 75 10.34 -0.69 15.28
N SER A 76 10.52 -0.36 16.56
CA SER A 76 9.43 0.08 17.43
C SER A 76 8.79 1.37 16.94
N LEU A 77 9.59 2.33 16.48
CA LEU A 77 9.11 3.60 15.93
C LEU A 77 8.25 3.35 14.69
N TYR A 78 8.72 2.55 13.75
CA TYR A 78 7.96 2.23 12.54
C TYR A 78 6.65 1.51 12.86
N ARG A 79 6.69 0.54 13.78
CA ARG A 79 5.50 -0.17 14.18
C ARG A 79 4.44 0.79 14.75
N ASN A 80 4.85 1.73 15.59
CA ASN A 80 3.94 2.70 16.19
C ASN A 80 3.41 3.70 15.16
N LEU A 81 4.28 4.25 14.32
CA LEU A 81 3.89 5.21 13.28
C LEU A 81 2.91 4.58 12.28
N LEU A 82 3.22 3.38 11.80
CA LEU A 82 2.39 2.70 10.80
C LEU A 82 1.07 2.25 11.42
N GLY A 83 1.09 1.77 12.65
CA GLY A 83 -0.11 1.30 13.34
C GLY A 83 -1.10 2.42 13.69
N SER A 84 -0.63 3.67 13.78
CA SER A 84 -1.45 4.84 14.11
C SER A 84 -1.67 5.79 12.93
N PHE A 85 -1.12 5.49 11.76
CA PHE A 85 -1.26 6.37 10.60
C PHE A 85 -2.72 6.42 10.15
N PRO A 86 -3.32 7.63 10.04
CA PRO A 86 -4.73 7.75 9.67
C PRO A 86 -5.00 7.19 8.27
N ASN A 87 -6.14 6.50 8.12
CA ASN A 87 -6.64 5.99 6.84
C ASN A 87 -5.73 4.98 6.14
N LEU A 88 -4.80 4.38 6.88
CA LEU A 88 -3.93 3.30 6.43
C LEU A 88 -4.33 2.01 7.15
N HIS A 89 -4.60 0.95 6.39
CA HIS A 89 -5.05 -0.33 6.90
C HIS A 89 -4.13 -1.46 6.48
N PHE A 90 -3.64 -2.20 7.46
CA PHE A 90 -2.88 -3.43 7.22
C PHE A 90 -3.84 -4.61 7.12
N VAL A 91 -3.76 -5.35 6.02
CA VAL A 91 -4.66 -6.45 5.71
C VAL A 91 -3.97 -7.78 6.01
N ALA A 92 -4.64 -8.61 6.81
CA ALA A 92 -4.10 -9.92 7.16
C ALA A 92 -3.96 -10.82 5.91
N PHE A 93 -2.90 -11.63 5.90
CA PHE A 93 -2.75 -12.72 4.94
C PHE A 93 -3.61 -13.89 5.41
N ASP A 94 -4.89 -13.83 5.09
CA ASP A 94 -5.86 -14.84 5.46
C ASP A 94 -6.06 -15.89 4.35
N VAL A 95 -6.98 -16.81 4.56
CA VAL A 95 -7.26 -17.90 3.61
C VAL A 95 -7.73 -17.37 2.27
N THR A 96 -8.55 -16.32 2.26
CA THR A 96 -9.05 -15.71 1.02
C THR A 96 -7.92 -15.08 0.21
N VAL A 97 -7.05 -14.32 0.86
CA VAL A 97 -5.89 -13.71 0.20
C VAL A 97 -4.93 -14.81 -0.29
N ALA A 98 -4.73 -15.87 0.48
CA ALA A 98 -3.90 -17.00 0.07
C ALA A 98 -4.42 -17.67 -1.20
N ASP A 99 -5.73 -17.85 -1.30
CA ASP A 99 -6.36 -18.44 -2.49
C ASP A 99 -6.14 -17.57 -3.73
N ILE A 100 -6.42 -16.28 -3.65
CA ILE A 100 -6.19 -15.32 -4.75
C ILE A 100 -4.71 -15.29 -5.13
N SER A 101 -3.83 -15.21 -4.14
CA SER A 101 -2.38 -15.18 -4.34
C SER A 101 -1.87 -16.41 -5.09
N SER A 102 -2.37 -17.59 -4.74
CA SER A 102 -1.97 -18.85 -5.38
C SER A 102 -2.34 -18.88 -6.87
N ASP A 103 -3.51 -18.38 -7.20
CA ASP A 103 -3.96 -18.26 -8.59
C ASP A 103 -3.09 -17.29 -9.39
N LEU A 104 -2.76 -16.15 -8.82
CA LEU A 104 -1.87 -15.16 -9.45
C LEU A 104 -0.48 -15.73 -9.70
N ARG A 105 0.07 -16.46 -8.73
CA ARG A 105 1.36 -17.12 -8.92
C ARG A 105 1.32 -18.14 -10.05
N ALA A 106 0.29 -18.96 -10.08
CA ALA A 106 0.15 -20.00 -11.09
C ALA A 106 0.03 -19.43 -12.49
N ARG A 107 -0.75 -18.36 -12.67
CA ARG A 107 -1.01 -17.78 -13.99
C ARG A 107 0.06 -16.81 -14.46
N TYR A 108 0.64 -16.02 -13.58
CA TYR A 108 1.59 -14.97 -13.96
C TYR A 108 3.03 -15.28 -13.58
N GLY A 109 3.28 -16.35 -12.81
CA GLY A 109 4.63 -16.67 -12.37
C GLY A 109 5.21 -15.64 -11.39
N LEU A 110 4.36 -14.97 -10.60
CA LEU A 110 4.81 -13.98 -9.63
C LEU A 110 5.58 -14.63 -8.49
N ARG A 111 6.52 -13.88 -7.92
CA ARG A 111 7.14 -14.27 -6.65
C ARG A 111 6.08 -14.19 -5.55
N THR A 112 6.23 -15.01 -4.51
CA THR A 112 5.26 -15.06 -3.41
C THR A 112 4.94 -13.70 -2.80
N PRO A 113 5.94 -12.85 -2.45
CA PRO A 113 5.63 -11.53 -1.89
C PRO A 113 4.81 -10.66 -2.83
N ASP A 114 5.13 -10.64 -4.12
CA ASP A 114 4.41 -9.85 -5.10
C ASP A 114 2.97 -10.35 -5.27
N ALA A 115 2.78 -11.66 -5.31
CA ALA A 115 1.46 -12.27 -5.43
C ALA A 115 0.58 -11.91 -4.21
N ILE A 116 1.14 -11.92 -3.02
CA ILE A 116 0.42 -11.55 -1.78
C ILE A 116 -0.01 -10.09 -1.83
N GLN A 117 0.88 -9.19 -2.24
CA GLN A 117 0.57 -7.76 -2.33
C GLN A 117 -0.54 -7.49 -3.35
N VAL A 118 -0.43 -8.07 -4.53
CA VAL A 118 -1.45 -7.90 -5.59
C VAL A 118 -2.78 -8.53 -5.16
N ALA A 119 -2.74 -9.72 -4.56
CA ALA A 119 -3.94 -10.38 -4.05
C ALA A 119 -4.65 -9.55 -2.99
N THR A 120 -3.90 -8.89 -2.11
CA THR A 120 -4.42 -7.97 -1.11
C THR A 120 -5.15 -6.81 -1.78
N ALA A 121 -4.56 -6.22 -2.81
CA ALA A 121 -5.19 -5.13 -3.57
C ALA A 121 -6.52 -5.55 -4.20
N ILE A 122 -6.54 -6.73 -4.81
CA ILE A 122 -7.76 -7.28 -5.44
C ILE A 122 -8.83 -7.55 -4.39
N HIS A 123 -8.46 -8.20 -3.30
CA HIS A 123 -9.39 -8.55 -2.21
C HIS A 123 -10.02 -7.31 -1.58
N GLN A 124 -9.25 -6.25 -1.43
CA GLN A 124 -9.72 -4.97 -0.88
C GLN A 124 -10.42 -4.08 -1.90
N ARG A 125 -10.55 -4.55 -3.14
CA ARG A 125 -11.15 -3.79 -4.24
C ARG A 125 -10.52 -2.41 -4.44
N ALA A 126 -9.21 -2.36 -4.33
CA ALA A 126 -8.46 -1.13 -4.58
C ALA A 126 -8.62 -0.70 -6.04
N GLU A 127 -8.67 0.60 -6.26
CA GLU A 127 -8.75 1.16 -7.62
C GLU A 127 -7.43 1.02 -8.37
N ALA A 128 -6.32 0.99 -7.63
CA ALA A 128 -5.00 0.76 -8.19
C ALA A 128 -4.06 0.17 -7.15
N PHE A 129 -3.06 -0.53 -7.64
CA PHE A 129 -1.91 -0.99 -6.86
C PHE A 129 -0.71 -0.11 -7.20
N VAL A 130 -0.18 0.60 -6.21
CA VAL A 130 0.95 1.51 -6.37
C VAL A 130 2.24 0.78 -6.02
N THR A 131 3.11 0.62 -6.99
CA THR A 131 4.37 -0.12 -6.86
C THR A 131 5.43 0.47 -7.78
N ASN A 132 6.69 0.31 -7.46
CA ASN A 132 7.77 0.66 -8.37
C ASN A 132 8.15 -0.48 -9.33
N ASP A 133 7.51 -1.62 -9.22
CA ASP A 133 7.74 -2.76 -10.11
C ASP A 133 6.85 -2.69 -11.35
N GLU A 134 7.39 -2.16 -12.45
CA GLU A 134 6.66 -2.07 -13.72
C GLU A 134 6.26 -3.43 -14.28
N GLY A 135 6.97 -4.50 -13.93
CA GLY A 135 6.63 -5.86 -14.37
C GLY A 135 5.26 -6.31 -13.88
N LEU A 136 4.74 -5.73 -12.82
CA LEU A 136 3.41 -6.06 -12.30
C LEU A 136 2.27 -5.48 -13.13
N ARG A 137 2.57 -4.59 -14.08
CA ARG A 137 1.56 -4.08 -15.02
C ARG A 137 0.95 -5.16 -15.90
N ARG A 138 1.62 -6.31 -16.02
CA ARG A 138 1.09 -7.46 -16.80
C ARG A 138 -0.09 -8.15 -16.13
N VAL A 139 -0.31 -7.91 -14.83
CA VAL A 139 -1.45 -8.47 -14.11
C VAL A 139 -2.71 -7.70 -14.46
N LYS A 140 -3.66 -8.37 -15.13
CA LYS A 140 -4.84 -7.71 -15.71
C LYS A 140 -5.95 -7.42 -14.71
N GLU A 141 -5.97 -8.10 -13.57
CA GLU A 141 -7.04 -8.01 -12.57
C GLU A 141 -7.00 -6.71 -11.76
N ILE A 142 -5.91 -5.95 -11.85
CA ILE A 142 -5.72 -4.70 -11.08
C ILE A 142 -4.99 -3.67 -11.94
N LYS A 143 -5.39 -2.40 -11.81
CA LYS A 143 -4.62 -1.31 -12.39
C LYS A 143 -3.35 -1.11 -11.57
N VAL A 144 -2.20 -1.09 -12.23
CA VAL A 144 -0.90 -0.84 -11.58
C VAL A 144 -0.46 0.59 -11.90
N THR A 145 -0.13 1.34 -10.86
CA THR A 145 0.40 2.70 -10.96
C THR A 145 1.84 2.70 -10.48
N VAL A 146 2.74 3.17 -11.33
CA VAL A 146 4.17 3.28 -11.00
C VAL A 146 4.50 4.76 -10.77
N PRO A 147 5.12 5.12 -9.63
CA PRO A 147 5.49 6.51 -9.37
C PRO A 147 6.47 7.02 -10.42
N PRO A 148 6.30 8.25 -10.92
CA PRO A 148 7.29 8.85 -11.80
C PRO A 148 8.53 9.22 -10.98
N ALA A 149 9.70 8.85 -11.48
CA ALA A 149 10.97 9.31 -10.90
C ALA A 149 11.17 10.78 -11.26
N ALA A 150 11.73 11.55 -10.33
CA ALA A 150 12.14 12.92 -10.60
C ALA A 150 13.27 12.92 -11.62
N GLY A 151 13.11 13.72 -12.64
CA GLY A 151 14.11 13.88 -13.71
C GLY A 151 15.38 14.58 -13.26
#